data_12df7242643f68f6eebd8da555fd48d7
#
_entry.id   12df7242643f68f6eebd8da555fd48d7
#
_cell.length_a   1.000
_cell.length_b   1.000
_cell.length_c   1.000
_cell.angle_alpha   90.00
_cell.angle_beta   90.00
_cell.angle_gamma   90.00
#
_symmetry.space_group_name_H-M   'P 1'
#
loop_
_entity.id
_entity.type
_entity.pdbx_description
1 polymer ?
#
loop_
_entity_poly.entity_id
_entity_poly.type
_entity_poly.pdbx_seq_one_letter_code
_entity_poly.pdbx_strand_id
1 'polypeptide(L)'
;SCGGQKEIKMGSYAYDAQFLKDHGIEYTELVSADGNSKVMVIPAWQGRVMTTSASGDEGDSYGWINYRFINEGKVSSQFNPVGGEERFWLGPEGGPFSLYFKEGQEQVYDNWIVPPVLDTEAFDIKSQDNSSIRFVKDTRLTNASGTTFDMNIDRTVSLMDAGEVAADFNIQLTNDMKIVAYKSENKITNTGDKAWTKRGWSCICVDARLF
;
A
#
# COMPACT_ATOMS: atom_id res chain seq x y z
N SER A 1 -42.13 3.85 -11.63
CA SER A 1 -41.24 4.63 -10.81
C SER A 1 -39.81 4.30 -11.24
N CYS A 2 -39.23 5.04 -12.22
CA CYS A 2 -37.85 4.95 -12.60
C CYS A 2 -37.03 5.63 -11.50
N GLY A 3 -36.46 4.86 -10.60
CA GLY A 3 -35.42 5.35 -9.68
C GLY A 3 -34.18 5.70 -10.52
N GLY A 4 -33.96 6.99 -10.77
CA GLY A 4 -32.76 7.45 -11.41
C GLY A 4 -31.54 6.98 -10.59
N GLN A 5 -30.68 6.18 -11.20
CA GLN A 5 -29.37 5.89 -10.62
C GLN A 5 -28.64 7.24 -10.47
N LYS A 6 -28.28 7.58 -9.23
CA LYS A 6 -27.50 8.78 -8.95
C LYS A 6 -26.17 8.64 -9.67
N GLU A 7 -25.86 9.57 -10.56
CA GLU A 7 -24.59 9.57 -11.30
C GLU A 7 -23.42 9.69 -10.32
N ILE A 8 -22.45 8.76 -10.38
CA ILE A 8 -21.26 8.78 -9.55
C ILE A 8 -20.30 9.81 -10.10
N LYS A 9 -19.98 10.83 -9.28
CA LYS A 9 -19.11 11.95 -9.69
C LYS A 9 -17.66 11.48 -9.81
N MET A 10 -17.03 11.77 -10.95
CA MET A 10 -15.59 11.60 -11.15
C MET A 10 -14.80 12.38 -10.07
N GLY A 11 -13.79 11.74 -9.51
CA GLY A 11 -13.00 12.29 -8.40
C GLY A 11 -13.55 11.99 -7.01
N SER A 12 -14.75 11.37 -6.91
CA SER A 12 -15.28 10.89 -5.64
C SER A 12 -14.70 9.53 -5.26
N TYR A 13 -14.74 9.23 -3.98
CA TYR A 13 -14.35 7.91 -3.47
C TYR A 13 -15.17 6.78 -4.11
N ALA A 14 -16.48 6.99 -4.26
CA ALA A 14 -17.36 6.02 -4.92
C ALA A 14 -16.97 5.77 -6.38
N TYR A 15 -16.51 6.79 -7.09
CA TYR A 15 -16.02 6.64 -8.47
C TYR A 15 -14.82 5.71 -8.54
N ASP A 16 -13.83 5.93 -7.70
CA ASP A 16 -12.64 5.09 -7.65
C ASP A 16 -12.95 3.66 -7.18
N ALA A 17 -13.84 3.52 -6.20
CA ALA A 17 -14.32 2.22 -5.76
C ALA A 17 -14.98 1.44 -6.89
N GLN A 18 -15.85 2.10 -7.67
CA GLN A 18 -16.53 1.47 -8.79
C GLN A 18 -15.56 1.13 -9.92
N PHE A 19 -14.62 2.03 -10.22
CA PHE A 19 -13.58 1.78 -11.22
C PHE A 19 -12.78 0.51 -10.90
N LEU A 20 -12.35 0.34 -9.66
CA LEU A 20 -11.59 -0.85 -9.25
C LEU A 20 -12.44 -2.12 -9.35
N LYS A 21 -13.71 -2.08 -8.93
CA LYS A 21 -14.64 -3.21 -9.07
C LYS A 21 -14.85 -3.60 -10.53
N ASP A 22 -15.03 -2.63 -11.41
CA ASP A 22 -15.23 -2.85 -12.85
C ASP A 22 -14.01 -3.50 -13.51
N HIS A 23 -12.83 -3.36 -12.92
CA HIS A 23 -11.59 -3.99 -13.34
C HIS A 23 -11.25 -5.29 -12.57
N GLY A 24 -12.20 -5.80 -11.77
CA GLY A 24 -12.00 -7.04 -11.02
C GLY A 24 -11.00 -6.94 -9.87
N ILE A 25 -10.73 -5.71 -9.37
CA ILE A 25 -9.80 -5.48 -8.27
C ILE A 25 -10.59 -5.44 -6.97
N GLU A 26 -10.33 -6.44 -6.13
CA GLU A 26 -10.94 -6.54 -4.80
C GLU A 26 -10.20 -5.62 -3.82
N TYR A 27 -10.97 -4.94 -3.00
CA TYR A 27 -10.47 -4.10 -1.93
C TYR A 27 -11.24 -4.34 -0.62
N THR A 28 -10.65 -3.92 0.46
CA THR A 28 -11.29 -3.83 1.76
C THR A 28 -11.25 -2.39 2.28
N GLU A 29 -12.13 -2.07 3.21
CA GLU A 29 -12.26 -0.72 3.74
C GLU A 29 -12.12 -0.69 5.26
N LEU A 30 -11.46 0.35 5.77
CA LEU A 30 -11.56 0.77 7.16
C LEU A 30 -12.48 1.99 7.18
N VAL A 31 -13.49 1.97 8.05
CA VAL A 31 -14.56 2.99 8.05
C VAL A 31 -14.82 3.46 9.47
N SER A 32 -14.85 4.77 9.68
CA SER A 32 -15.22 5.36 10.96
C SER A 32 -16.68 5.09 11.31
N ALA A 33 -17.03 5.21 12.59
CA ALA A 33 -18.38 4.92 13.09
C ALA A 33 -19.46 5.79 12.40
N ASP A 34 -19.13 7.04 12.04
CA ASP A 34 -20.03 7.94 11.32
C ASP A 34 -20.05 7.70 9.79
N GLY A 35 -19.20 6.82 9.28
CA GLY A 35 -19.08 6.50 7.86
C GLY A 35 -18.35 7.55 7.01
N ASN A 36 -17.84 8.62 7.60
CA ASN A 36 -17.22 9.72 6.86
C ASN A 36 -15.77 9.46 6.51
N SER A 37 -14.99 8.89 7.43
CA SER A 37 -13.59 8.55 7.18
C SER A 37 -13.50 7.15 6.60
N LYS A 38 -12.97 7.05 5.40
CA LYS A 38 -12.81 5.78 4.68
C LYS A 38 -11.38 5.62 4.21
N VAL A 39 -10.83 4.43 4.40
CA VAL A 39 -9.49 4.04 3.94
C VAL A 39 -9.65 2.76 3.14
N MET A 40 -9.31 2.81 1.87
CA MET A 40 -9.37 1.68 0.95
C MET A 40 -8.02 0.98 0.89
N VAL A 41 -8.01 -0.33 1.18
CA VAL A 41 -6.80 -1.14 1.21
C VAL A 41 -6.93 -2.31 0.24
N ILE A 42 -5.89 -2.56 -0.56
CA ILE A 42 -5.89 -3.62 -1.58
C ILE A 42 -4.92 -4.73 -1.20
N PRO A 43 -5.43 -5.89 -0.77
CA PRO A 43 -4.60 -7.04 -0.40
C PRO A 43 -3.72 -7.55 -1.54
N ALA A 44 -4.27 -7.61 -2.76
CA ALA A 44 -3.55 -8.06 -3.96
C ALA A 44 -2.33 -7.18 -4.30
N TRP A 45 -2.31 -5.95 -3.82
CA TRP A 45 -1.23 -4.98 -4.03
C TRP A 45 -0.47 -4.69 -2.72
N GLN A 46 -0.13 -5.74 -1.97
CA GLN A 46 0.69 -5.72 -0.75
C GLN A 46 0.06 -4.93 0.41
N GLY A 47 -1.25 -4.96 0.54
CA GLY A 47 -1.94 -4.18 1.55
C GLY A 47 -1.78 -2.67 1.35
N ARG A 48 -1.69 -2.23 0.10
CA ARG A 48 -1.55 -0.82 -0.29
C ARG A 48 -2.79 -0.04 0.12
N VAL A 49 -2.58 1.13 0.71
CA VAL A 49 -3.65 2.12 0.85
C VAL A 49 -3.82 2.78 -0.51
N MET A 50 -4.96 2.53 -1.15
CA MET A 50 -5.19 2.99 -2.53
C MET A 50 -5.74 4.40 -2.58
N THR A 51 -6.75 4.66 -1.77
CA THR A 51 -7.36 5.98 -1.64
C THR A 51 -8.10 6.12 -0.32
N THR A 52 -8.39 7.34 0.06
CA THR A 52 -9.10 7.71 1.27
C THR A 52 -10.16 8.78 0.98
N SER A 53 -11.12 8.92 1.89
CA SER A 53 -12.09 10.00 1.89
C SER A 53 -12.37 10.47 3.31
N ALA A 54 -12.58 11.76 3.48
CA ALA A 54 -13.01 12.37 4.74
C ALA A 54 -14.52 12.66 4.78
N SER A 55 -15.26 12.33 3.73
CA SER A 55 -16.69 12.65 3.58
C SER A 55 -17.49 11.49 2.98
N GLY A 56 -17.10 10.25 3.27
CA GLY A 56 -17.79 9.07 2.79
C GLY A 56 -17.64 8.85 1.28
N ASP A 57 -18.59 8.13 0.71
CA ASP A 57 -18.57 7.73 -0.71
C ASP A 57 -18.63 8.91 -1.68
N GLU A 58 -19.35 9.95 -1.32
CA GLU A 58 -19.51 11.16 -2.14
C GLU A 58 -18.37 12.18 -1.95
N GLY A 59 -17.52 11.95 -0.95
CA GLY A 59 -16.37 12.79 -0.67
C GLY A 59 -15.27 12.64 -1.71
N ASP A 60 -14.37 13.61 -1.74
CA ASP A 60 -13.20 13.58 -2.60
C ASP A 60 -12.35 12.33 -2.31
N SER A 61 -11.86 11.72 -3.38
CA SER A 61 -10.89 10.63 -3.33
C SER A 61 -9.50 11.23 -3.34
N TYR A 62 -8.74 11.01 -2.27
CA TYR A 62 -7.45 11.67 -2.09
C TYR A 62 -6.28 10.92 -2.72
N GLY A 63 -6.46 9.65 -3.03
CA GLY A 63 -5.43 8.83 -3.66
C GLY A 63 -5.29 9.08 -5.16
N TRP A 64 -4.10 8.83 -5.67
CA TRP A 64 -3.87 8.83 -7.10
C TRP A 64 -4.03 7.41 -7.65
N ILE A 65 -4.97 7.22 -8.58
CA ILE A 65 -5.19 5.95 -9.27
C ILE A 65 -4.70 6.09 -10.71
N ASN A 66 -3.82 5.20 -11.12
CA ASN A 66 -3.35 5.19 -12.51
C ASN A 66 -4.38 4.48 -13.40
N TYR A 67 -5.46 5.19 -13.71
CA TYR A 67 -6.55 4.65 -14.54
C TYR A 67 -6.07 4.12 -15.88
N ARG A 68 -5.14 4.83 -16.51
CA ARG A 68 -4.60 4.41 -17.81
C ARG A 68 -3.92 3.06 -17.72
N PHE A 69 -3.02 2.89 -16.76
CA PHE A 69 -2.29 1.64 -16.58
C PHE A 69 -3.24 0.49 -16.25
N ILE A 70 -4.20 0.70 -15.33
CA ILE A 70 -5.16 -0.32 -14.93
C ILE A 70 -6.09 -0.68 -16.10
N ASN A 71 -6.54 0.30 -16.90
CA ASN A 71 -7.37 0.08 -18.09
C ASN A 71 -6.67 -0.77 -19.16
N GLU A 72 -5.34 -0.68 -19.27
CA GLU A 72 -4.58 -1.49 -20.22
C GLU A 72 -4.62 -2.99 -19.88
N GLY A 73 -4.89 -3.34 -18.62
CA GLY A 73 -5.02 -4.71 -18.15
C GLY A 73 -3.74 -5.56 -18.29
N LYS A 74 -2.59 -4.91 -18.47
CA LYS A 74 -1.31 -5.58 -18.66
C LYS A 74 -0.56 -5.66 -17.33
N VAL A 75 0.12 -6.80 -17.12
CA VAL A 75 1.06 -6.98 -16.02
C VAL A 75 2.47 -6.89 -16.59
N SER A 76 3.24 -5.92 -16.10
CA SER A 76 4.66 -5.78 -16.43
C SER A 76 5.50 -6.68 -15.53
N SER A 77 6.51 -7.32 -16.10
CA SER A 77 7.50 -8.09 -15.34
C SER A 77 8.52 -7.20 -14.60
N GLN A 78 8.60 -5.93 -14.96
CA GLN A 78 9.54 -4.97 -14.40
C GLN A 78 8.95 -4.19 -13.22
N PHE A 79 7.80 -3.53 -13.45
CA PHE A 79 7.10 -2.72 -12.47
C PHE A 79 5.67 -2.42 -12.91
N ASN A 80 4.75 -2.37 -11.95
CA ASN A 80 3.33 -2.11 -12.19
C ASN A 80 2.88 -0.84 -11.44
N PRO A 81 2.92 0.33 -12.07
CA PRO A 81 2.63 1.62 -11.44
C PRO A 81 1.11 1.86 -11.32
N VAL A 82 0.44 1.09 -10.50
CA VAL A 82 -1.03 1.20 -10.31
C VAL A 82 -1.46 2.47 -9.56
N GLY A 83 -0.55 3.11 -8.84
CA GLY A 83 -0.83 4.27 -7.99
C GLY A 83 -1.01 3.92 -6.52
N GLY A 84 -1.80 4.70 -5.83
CA GLY A 84 -2.07 4.58 -4.40
C GLY A 84 -1.57 5.76 -3.58
N GLU A 85 -1.91 5.79 -2.30
CA GLU A 85 -1.43 6.80 -1.35
C GLU A 85 -0.18 6.35 -0.59
N GLU A 86 -0.15 5.08 -0.19
CA GLU A 86 0.92 4.54 0.63
C GLU A 86 1.10 3.05 0.33
N ARG A 87 2.34 2.60 0.30
CA ARG A 87 2.69 1.21 0.04
C ARG A 87 3.84 0.73 0.90
N PHE A 88 3.89 -0.57 1.15
CA PHE A 88 5.09 -1.22 1.69
C PHE A 88 6.18 -1.27 0.62
N TRP A 89 7.39 -0.85 0.99
CA TRP A 89 8.53 -0.82 0.09
C TRP A 89 9.83 -1.12 0.84
N LEU A 90 10.74 -1.83 0.19
CA LEU A 90 12.06 -2.13 0.72
C LEU A 90 13.13 -1.49 -0.15
N GLY A 91 14.08 -0.81 0.46
CA GLY A 91 15.30 -0.32 -0.17
C GLY A 91 16.53 -1.14 0.25
N PRO A 92 17.71 -0.86 -0.33
CA PRO A 92 17.94 0.14 -1.36
C PRO A 92 17.59 -0.35 -2.78
N GLU A 93 17.26 0.59 -3.66
CA GLU A 93 16.95 0.27 -5.06
C GLU A 93 18.18 0.11 -5.95
N GLY A 94 19.32 0.59 -5.50
CA GLY A 94 20.59 0.49 -6.20
C GLY A 94 21.76 0.15 -5.28
N GLY A 95 22.89 -0.13 -5.86
CA GLY A 95 24.12 -0.49 -5.16
C GLY A 95 24.22 -1.99 -4.83
N PRO A 96 25.27 -2.38 -4.07
CA PRO A 96 25.57 -3.81 -3.84
C PRO A 96 24.52 -4.56 -3.02
N PHE A 97 23.68 -3.84 -2.29
CA PHE A 97 22.63 -4.45 -1.46
C PHE A 97 21.23 -4.33 -2.06
N SER A 98 21.13 -3.86 -3.30
CA SER A 98 19.85 -3.69 -4.01
C SER A 98 19.10 -5.02 -4.11
N LEU A 99 17.81 -4.96 -3.85
CA LEU A 99 16.86 -6.06 -4.06
C LEU A 99 16.28 -6.07 -5.50
N TYR A 100 16.65 -5.08 -6.33
CA TYR A 100 16.04 -4.81 -7.64
C TYR A 100 16.93 -5.22 -8.81
N PHE A 101 18.15 -5.69 -8.55
CA PHE A 101 19.08 -6.18 -9.55
C PHE A 101 19.57 -7.57 -9.18
N LYS A 102 19.70 -8.44 -10.18
CA LYS A 102 20.32 -9.75 -9.98
C LYS A 102 21.82 -9.63 -9.79
N GLU A 103 22.39 -10.59 -9.08
CA GLU A 103 23.83 -10.67 -8.89
C GLU A 103 24.59 -10.61 -10.23
N GLY A 104 25.61 -9.77 -10.30
CA GLY A 104 26.45 -9.62 -11.48
C GLY A 104 25.88 -8.85 -12.65
N GLN A 105 24.64 -8.38 -12.56
CA GLN A 105 24.05 -7.53 -13.60
C GLN A 105 24.49 -6.08 -13.49
N GLU A 106 24.66 -5.44 -14.64
CA GLU A 106 24.84 -3.99 -14.71
C GLU A 106 23.57 -3.28 -14.18
N GLN A 107 23.78 -2.27 -13.33
CA GLN A 107 22.67 -1.54 -12.72
C GLN A 107 22.20 -0.40 -13.62
N VAL A 108 21.52 -0.78 -14.69
CA VAL A 108 20.81 0.10 -15.63
C VAL A 108 19.31 -0.15 -15.54
N TYR A 109 18.51 0.81 -16.00
CA TYR A 109 17.06 0.74 -15.87
C TYR A 109 16.44 -0.54 -16.46
N ASP A 110 16.94 -1.02 -17.58
CA ASP A 110 16.42 -2.23 -18.25
C ASP A 110 16.59 -3.50 -17.41
N ASN A 111 17.55 -3.50 -16.49
CA ASN A 111 17.81 -4.60 -15.55
C ASN A 111 17.13 -4.40 -14.19
N TRP A 112 16.60 -3.22 -13.93
CA TRP A 112 15.89 -2.92 -12.69
C TRP A 112 14.51 -3.61 -12.69
N ILE A 113 14.28 -4.51 -11.74
CA ILE A 113 13.05 -5.29 -11.61
C ILE A 113 12.59 -5.26 -10.16
N VAL A 114 11.36 -4.84 -9.94
CA VAL A 114 10.77 -4.87 -8.61
C VAL A 114 10.50 -6.32 -8.22
N PRO A 115 10.96 -6.77 -7.06
CA PRO A 115 10.64 -8.11 -6.57
C PRO A 115 9.13 -8.35 -6.53
N PRO A 116 8.64 -9.52 -6.99
CA PRO A 116 7.20 -9.81 -7.01
C PRO A 116 6.47 -9.60 -5.69
N VAL A 117 7.13 -9.88 -4.56
CA VAL A 117 6.55 -9.64 -3.22
C VAL A 117 6.25 -8.16 -2.95
N LEU A 118 6.92 -7.25 -3.65
CA LEU A 118 6.70 -5.80 -3.54
C LEU A 118 5.79 -5.24 -4.63
N ASP A 119 5.36 -6.05 -5.60
CA ASP A 119 4.65 -5.53 -6.77
C ASP A 119 3.42 -6.34 -7.17
N THR A 120 3.56 -7.65 -7.40
CA THR A 120 2.51 -8.49 -7.98
C THR A 120 1.95 -9.56 -7.04
N GLU A 121 2.61 -9.88 -5.95
CA GLU A 121 2.13 -10.86 -4.98
C GLU A 121 1.21 -10.21 -3.94
N ALA A 122 0.09 -10.86 -3.66
CA ALA A 122 -0.81 -10.45 -2.59
C ALA A 122 -0.19 -10.66 -1.21
N PHE A 123 -0.57 -9.82 -0.25
CA PHE A 123 -0.36 -10.10 1.17
C PHE A 123 -1.62 -10.76 1.74
N ASP A 124 -1.43 -11.74 2.62
CA ASP A 124 -2.51 -12.47 3.24
C ASP A 124 -3.10 -11.69 4.40
N ILE A 125 -4.43 -11.58 4.45
CA ILE A 125 -5.13 -10.96 5.56
C ILE A 125 -5.06 -11.91 6.76
N LYS A 126 -4.45 -11.45 7.85
CA LYS A 126 -4.35 -12.19 9.11
C LYS A 126 -5.55 -11.91 10.01
N SER A 127 -5.96 -10.65 10.08
CA SER A 127 -7.12 -10.20 10.85
C SER A 127 -7.62 -8.86 10.32
N GLN A 128 -8.90 -8.58 10.53
CA GLN A 128 -9.52 -7.32 10.13
C GLN A 128 -10.74 -7.03 11.01
N ASP A 129 -10.89 -5.75 11.36
CA ASP A 129 -12.11 -5.14 11.86
C ASP A 129 -12.39 -3.82 11.12
N ASN A 130 -13.32 -2.99 11.61
CA ASN A 130 -13.68 -1.73 10.94
C ASN A 130 -12.56 -0.67 11.01
N SER A 131 -11.63 -0.79 11.93
CA SER A 131 -10.60 0.21 12.20
C SER A 131 -9.18 -0.25 11.88
N SER A 132 -8.96 -1.54 11.67
CA SER A 132 -7.62 -2.08 11.47
C SER A 132 -7.63 -3.33 10.59
N ILE A 133 -6.58 -3.46 9.77
CA ILE A 133 -6.33 -4.66 8.97
C ILE A 133 -4.86 -5.02 9.07
N ARG A 134 -4.60 -6.31 9.33
CA ARG A 134 -3.25 -6.86 9.46
C ARG A 134 -2.99 -7.88 8.37
N PHE A 135 -1.87 -7.72 7.72
CA PHE A 135 -1.35 -8.62 6.68
C PHE A 135 -0.09 -9.31 7.15
N VAL A 136 0.12 -10.52 6.66
CA VAL A 136 1.38 -11.25 6.82
C VAL A 136 1.82 -11.80 5.47
N LYS A 137 3.14 -11.85 5.26
CA LYS A 137 3.74 -12.44 4.06
C LYS A 137 5.10 -13.02 4.40
N ASP A 138 5.28 -14.29 4.12
CA ASP A 138 6.60 -14.91 4.13
C ASP A 138 7.22 -14.80 2.75
N THR A 139 8.50 -14.45 2.69
CA THR A 139 9.19 -14.30 1.43
C THR A 139 10.68 -14.57 1.56
N ARG A 140 11.30 -14.86 0.42
CA ARG A 140 12.75 -14.95 0.26
C ARG A 140 13.19 -13.95 -0.79
N LEU A 141 14.14 -13.10 -0.45
CA LEU A 141 14.72 -12.10 -1.34
C LEU A 141 16.22 -12.29 -1.43
N THR A 142 16.79 -12.05 -2.61
CA THR A 142 18.23 -12.08 -2.84
C THR A 142 18.68 -10.71 -3.35
N ASN A 143 19.70 -10.13 -2.75
CA ASN A 143 20.23 -8.84 -3.16
C ASN A 143 21.29 -8.96 -4.28
N ALA A 144 21.74 -7.83 -4.81
CA ALA A 144 22.72 -7.77 -5.89
C ALA A 144 24.10 -8.34 -5.52
N SER A 145 24.39 -8.55 -4.25
CA SER A 145 25.60 -9.25 -3.76
C SER A 145 25.40 -10.76 -3.60
N GLY A 146 24.24 -11.30 -4.01
CA GLY A 146 23.93 -12.73 -3.90
C GLY A 146 23.54 -13.18 -2.50
N THR A 147 23.36 -12.27 -1.54
CA THR A 147 22.88 -12.62 -0.19
C THR A 147 21.39 -12.82 -0.20
N THR A 148 20.96 -13.97 0.34
CA THR A 148 19.54 -14.36 0.43
C THR A 148 19.01 -14.17 1.85
N PHE A 149 17.79 -13.63 1.93
CA PHE A 149 17.09 -13.31 3.17
C PHE A 149 15.74 -14.02 3.20
N ASP A 150 15.53 -14.86 4.19
CA ASP A 150 14.21 -15.37 4.54
C ASP A 150 13.58 -14.42 5.56
N MET A 151 12.38 -13.94 5.27
CA MET A 151 11.73 -12.98 6.15
C MET A 151 10.22 -13.16 6.22
N ASN A 152 9.67 -12.76 7.34
CA ASN A 152 8.24 -12.51 7.52
C ASN A 152 8.01 -11.01 7.51
N ILE A 153 7.07 -10.57 6.70
CA ILE A 153 6.56 -9.20 6.67
C ILE A 153 5.22 -9.20 7.40
N ASP A 154 5.09 -8.34 8.39
CA ASP A 154 3.88 -8.14 9.19
C ASP A 154 3.50 -6.66 9.10
N ARG A 155 2.39 -6.38 8.42
CA ARG A 155 1.92 -5.04 8.12
C ARG A 155 0.53 -4.83 8.67
N THR A 156 0.35 -3.76 9.45
CA THR A 156 -0.96 -3.34 9.95
C THR A 156 -1.26 -1.92 9.46
N VAL A 157 -2.43 -1.72 8.89
CA VAL A 157 -2.98 -0.41 8.56
C VAL A 157 -4.15 -0.16 9.51
N SER A 158 -4.14 0.98 10.19
CA SER A 158 -5.15 1.36 11.18
C SER A 158 -5.71 2.73 10.89
N LEU A 159 -7.03 2.84 10.89
CA LEU A 159 -7.72 4.12 10.88
C LEU A 159 -7.47 4.85 12.20
N MET A 160 -7.17 6.14 12.14
CA MET A 160 -7.00 6.99 13.31
C MET A 160 -8.28 7.76 13.57
N ASP A 161 -8.70 7.83 14.83
CA ASP A 161 -9.79 8.71 15.25
C ASP A 161 -9.31 10.17 15.45
N ALA A 162 -10.27 11.08 15.60
CA ALA A 162 -9.96 12.50 15.74
C ALA A 162 -9.10 12.80 16.98
N GLY A 163 -9.29 12.06 18.08
CA GLY A 163 -8.50 12.24 19.31
C GLY A 163 -7.05 11.81 19.10
N GLU A 164 -6.81 10.68 18.43
CA GLU A 164 -5.48 10.21 18.08
C GLU A 164 -4.77 11.18 17.14
N VAL A 165 -5.47 11.71 16.12
CA VAL A 165 -4.92 12.70 15.18
C VAL A 165 -4.52 13.97 15.92
N ALA A 166 -5.40 14.51 16.77
CA ALA A 166 -5.11 15.72 17.55
C ALA A 166 -3.88 15.53 18.44
N ALA A 167 -3.76 14.39 19.11
CA ALA A 167 -2.64 14.08 19.98
C ALA A 167 -1.32 13.87 19.21
N ASP A 168 -1.33 13.06 18.17
CA ASP A 168 -0.11 12.68 17.43
C ASP A 168 0.48 13.84 16.63
N PHE A 169 -0.37 14.71 16.10
CA PHE A 169 0.06 15.89 15.33
C PHE A 169 0.12 17.18 16.13
N ASN A 170 -0.27 17.13 17.42
CA ASN A 170 -0.35 18.30 18.30
C ASN A 170 -1.15 19.45 17.66
N ILE A 171 -2.32 19.12 17.14
CA ILE A 171 -3.24 20.08 16.51
C ILE A 171 -4.58 20.11 17.22
N GLN A 172 -5.29 21.23 17.08
CA GLN A 172 -6.65 21.37 17.58
C GLN A 172 -7.63 21.16 16.44
N LEU A 173 -8.49 20.15 16.56
CA LEU A 173 -9.55 19.88 15.60
C LEU A 173 -10.85 20.52 16.09
N THR A 174 -11.60 21.13 15.17
CA THR A 174 -12.94 21.67 15.39
C THR A 174 -14.00 20.74 14.78
N ASN A 175 -15.26 20.80 15.25
CA ASN A 175 -16.31 19.88 14.82
C ASN A 175 -16.72 20.04 13.34
N ASP A 176 -16.35 21.13 12.70
CA ASP A 176 -16.60 21.39 11.27
C ASP A 176 -15.49 20.85 10.36
N MET A 177 -14.35 20.45 10.92
CA MET A 177 -13.28 19.83 10.18
C MET A 177 -13.62 18.38 9.84
N LYS A 178 -13.46 18.03 8.56
CA LYS A 178 -13.54 16.67 8.09
C LYS A 178 -12.14 16.14 7.89
N ILE A 179 -11.86 15.00 8.49
CA ILE A 179 -10.53 14.39 8.45
C ILE A 179 -10.61 12.94 8.06
N VAL A 180 -9.58 12.46 7.41
CA VAL A 180 -9.23 11.05 7.34
C VAL A 180 -7.75 10.91 7.63
N ALA A 181 -7.41 9.99 8.51
CA ALA A 181 -6.03 9.69 8.84
C ALA A 181 -5.87 8.20 9.13
N TYR A 182 -4.73 7.68 8.79
CA TYR A 182 -4.36 6.30 9.07
C TYR A 182 -2.88 6.23 9.44
N LYS A 183 -2.50 5.12 10.05
CA LYS A 183 -1.11 4.77 10.28
C LYS A 183 -0.84 3.39 9.72
N SER A 184 0.38 3.17 9.22
CA SER A 184 0.89 1.86 8.89
C SER A 184 2.03 1.48 9.82
N GLU A 185 2.01 0.23 10.29
CA GLU A 185 3.07 -0.35 11.10
C GLU A 185 3.61 -1.56 10.34
N ASN A 186 4.90 -1.54 10.04
CA ASN A 186 5.54 -2.59 9.27
C ASN A 186 6.67 -3.20 10.08
N LYS A 187 6.62 -4.52 10.25
CA LYS A 187 7.65 -5.28 10.94
C LYS A 187 8.21 -6.34 10.02
N ILE A 188 9.53 -6.41 9.94
CA ILE A 188 10.25 -7.46 9.23
C ILE A 188 10.96 -8.32 10.26
N THR A 189 10.75 -9.63 10.17
CA THR A 189 11.40 -10.60 11.04
C THR A 189 12.28 -11.52 10.18
N ASN A 190 13.53 -11.70 10.59
CA ASN A 190 14.40 -12.74 10.03
C ASN A 190 13.87 -14.11 10.40
N THR A 191 13.46 -14.90 9.43
CA THR A 191 12.96 -16.27 9.62
C THR A 191 13.96 -17.32 9.15
N GLY A 192 15.12 -16.89 8.66
CA GLY A 192 16.22 -17.78 8.28
C GLY A 192 17.10 -18.18 9.48
N ASP A 193 18.02 -19.06 9.20
CA ASP A 193 18.96 -19.62 10.17
C ASP A 193 20.24 -18.76 10.36
N LYS A 194 20.45 -17.75 9.50
CA LYS A 194 21.63 -16.88 9.52
C LYS A 194 21.26 -15.49 10.00
N ALA A 195 22.10 -14.93 10.87
CA ALA A 195 21.95 -13.54 11.30
C ALA A 195 22.19 -12.57 10.12
N TRP A 196 21.38 -11.52 10.06
CA TRP A 196 21.61 -10.41 9.15
C TRP A 196 22.74 -9.53 9.67
N THR A 197 23.76 -9.31 8.85
CA THR A 197 24.94 -8.53 9.22
C THR A 197 25.05 -7.29 8.37
N LYS A 198 25.71 -6.24 8.88
CA LYS A 198 25.96 -5.00 8.14
C LYS A 198 26.71 -5.20 6.81
N ARG A 199 27.43 -6.29 6.64
CA ARG A 199 28.15 -6.62 5.40
C ARG A 199 27.27 -7.26 4.33
N GLY A 200 26.12 -7.81 4.70
CA GLY A 200 25.19 -8.45 3.77
C GLY A 200 23.86 -7.72 3.62
N TRP A 201 23.56 -6.82 4.55
CA TRP A 201 22.26 -6.18 4.62
C TRP A 201 22.38 -4.69 4.92
N SER A 202 21.86 -3.88 4.02
CA SER A 202 21.47 -2.51 4.30
C SER A 202 20.02 -2.35 3.84
N CYS A 203 19.06 -2.71 4.67
CA CYS A 203 17.66 -2.51 4.36
C CYS A 203 17.15 -1.26 5.05
N ILE A 204 16.54 -0.40 4.28
CA ILE A 204 15.73 0.69 4.78
C ILE A 204 14.29 0.35 4.40
N CYS A 205 13.42 0.13 5.39
CA CYS A 205 11.99 0.21 5.15
C CYS A 205 11.68 1.66 4.78
N VAL A 206 11.30 1.87 3.55
CA VAL A 206 10.83 3.17 3.09
C VAL A 206 9.32 3.12 3.08
N ASP A 207 8.71 3.89 3.95
CA ASP A 207 7.30 4.20 3.87
C ASP A 207 7.14 5.18 2.69
N ALA A 208 6.85 4.64 1.52
CA ALA A 208 6.71 5.47 0.32
C ALA A 208 5.33 6.12 0.34
N ARG A 209 5.29 7.35 0.81
CA ARG A 209 4.14 8.24 0.64
C ARG A 209 4.23 8.86 -0.74
N LEU A 210 3.24 8.57 -1.57
CA LEU A 210 3.05 9.28 -2.83
C LEU A 210 2.15 10.49 -2.51
N PHE A 211 2.69 11.68 -2.65
CA PHE A 211 1.94 12.93 -2.57
C PHE A 211 1.50 13.35 -3.97
#